data_ede48ef1eb6bd7b19022a9a8fdf6a63b
#
_entry.id   ede48ef1eb6bd7b19022a9a8fdf6a63b
#
_cell.length_a   1.000
_cell.length_b   1.000
_cell.length_c   1.000
_cell.angle_alpha   90.00
_cell.angle_beta   90.00
_cell.angle_gamma   90.00
#
_symmetry.space_group_name_H-M   'P 1'
#
loop_
_entity.id
_entity.type
_entity.pdbx_description
1 polymer ?
#
loop_
_entity_poly.entity_id
_entity_poly.type
_entity_poly.pdbx_seq_one_letter_code
_entity_poly.pdbx_strand_id
1 'polypeptide(L)'
;MFNSQTDKLTALKAQAQDICRKYNNKINFESKYDYSLLSSLFKNLGDNLYIESNFYCELGTNISFGNNSFLNHDATIVDYAPVKIGNNVNIAPKVGIYTTIYPDDPKLRKQHYLSAAPINIEDGVWIGGHAVISAGVTVGKNSIIGAGSVVTENIPANSVAVGNPARVIRKINIDDKP
;
A
#
# COMPACT_ATOMS: atom_id res chain seq x y z
N MET A 1 13.42 10.84 -11.98
CA MET A 1 14.44 10.28 -11.08
C MET A 1 14.85 11.35 -10.07
N PHE A 2 15.06 11.00 -8.81
CA PHE A 2 15.43 11.92 -7.72
C PHE A 2 16.35 11.21 -6.73
N ASN A 3 17.11 11.99 -5.95
CA ASN A 3 17.91 11.45 -4.85
C ASN A 3 17.03 11.24 -3.61
N SER A 4 17.01 10.02 -3.07
CA SER A 4 16.17 9.64 -1.93
C SER A 4 16.74 10.04 -0.57
N GLN A 5 17.97 10.59 -0.52
CA GLN A 5 18.66 11.02 0.71
C GLN A 5 18.79 12.53 0.84
N THR A 6 17.84 13.30 0.29
CA THR A 6 17.79 14.74 0.55
C THR A 6 17.35 14.99 2.00
N ASP A 7 17.82 16.09 2.62
CA ASP A 7 17.46 16.45 4.00
C ASP A 7 15.94 16.50 4.21
N LYS A 8 15.21 17.02 3.21
CA LYS A 8 13.74 17.06 3.25
C LYS A 8 13.12 15.68 3.32
N LEU A 9 13.54 14.73 2.48
CA LEU A 9 13.01 13.36 2.50
C LEU A 9 13.43 12.62 3.76
N THR A 10 14.65 12.82 4.23
CA THR A 10 15.14 12.24 5.49
C THR A 10 14.29 12.70 6.68
N ALA A 11 13.95 13.97 6.75
CA ALA A 11 13.09 14.51 7.82
C ALA A 11 11.66 13.94 7.75
N LEU A 12 11.06 13.83 6.54
CA LEU A 12 9.73 13.26 6.36
C LEU A 12 9.70 11.77 6.75
N LYS A 13 10.72 10.99 6.38
CA LYS A 13 10.85 9.59 6.79
C LYS A 13 10.92 9.45 8.31
N ALA A 14 11.76 10.24 8.96
CA ALA A 14 11.89 10.20 10.42
C ALA A 14 10.55 10.52 11.11
N GLN A 15 9.80 11.50 10.59
CA GLN A 15 8.46 11.83 11.08
C GLN A 15 7.48 10.66 10.89
N ALA A 16 7.44 10.07 9.70
CA ALA A 16 6.55 8.93 9.41
C ALA A 16 6.86 7.74 10.31
N GLN A 17 8.13 7.39 10.48
CA GLN A 17 8.57 6.31 11.35
C GLN A 17 8.20 6.55 12.82
N ASP A 18 8.33 7.77 13.31
CA ASP A 18 7.95 8.12 14.69
C ASP A 18 6.43 7.97 14.90
N ILE A 19 5.62 8.45 13.95
CA ILE A 19 4.16 8.33 14.01
C ILE A 19 3.73 6.87 13.93
N CYS A 20 4.26 6.09 12.97
CA CYS A 20 3.96 4.66 12.86
C CYS A 20 4.32 3.90 14.14
N ARG A 21 5.49 4.18 14.75
CA ARG A 21 5.91 3.58 16.02
C ARG A 21 4.92 3.91 17.14
N LYS A 22 4.51 5.17 17.28
CA LYS A 22 3.54 5.59 18.30
C LYS A 22 2.19 4.92 18.09
N TYR A 23 1.70 4.86 16.85
CA TYR A 23 0.46 4.21 16.50
C TYR A 23 0.48 2.71 16.85
N ASN A 24 1.50 2.00 16.37
CA ASN A 24 1.67 0.57 16.63
C ASN A 24 1.78 0.25 18.12
N ASN A 25 2.53 1.06 18.89
CA ASN A 25 2.67 0.86 20.32
C ASN A 25 1.33 1.01 21.06
N LYS A 26 0.49 1.98 20.67
CA LYS A 26 -0.84 2.14 21.28
C LYS A 26 -1.72 0.91 21.06
N ILE A 27 -1.69 0.30 19.87
CA ILE A 27 -2.43 -0.93 19.62
C ILE A 27 -1.83 -2.10 20.41
N ASN A 28 -0.51 -2.29 20.33
CA ASN A 28 0.16 -3.48 20.89
C ASN A 28 0.16 -3.50 22.43
N PHE A 29 0.23 -2.35 23.08
CA PHE A 29 0.34 -2.28 24.55
C PHE A 29 -0.90 -1.73 25.25
N GLU A 30 -1.75 -0.96 24.53
CA GLU A 30 -2.93 -0.32 25.13
C GLU A 30 -4.24 -0.81 24.47
N SER A 31 -4.18 -1.66 23.44
CA SER A 31 -5.35 -2.08 22.63
C SER A 31 -6.15 -0.87 22.09
N LYS A 32 -5.47 0.22 21.75
CA LYS A 32 -6.09 1.49 21.37
C LYS A 32 -5.69 1.93 19.96
N TYR A 33 -6.69 2.12 19.11
CA TYR A 33 -6.52 2.64 17.75
C TYR A 33 -6.61 4.18 17.76
N ASP A 34 -5.48 4.85 17.65
CA ASP A 34 -5.42 6.33 17.67
C ASP A 34 -5.27 6.90 16.25
N TYR A 35 -6.39 7.07 15.58
CA TYR A 35 -6.43 7.60 14.22
C TYR A 35 -6.02 9.07 14.11
N SER A 36 -5.94 9.82 15.22
CA SER A 36 -5.42 11.20 15.20
C SER A 36 -3.95 11.24 14.77
N LEU A 37 -3.18 10.20 15.10
CA LEU A 37 -1.80 10.04 14.64
C LEU A 37 -1.74 9.85 13.13
N LEU A 38 -2.58 8.96 12.59
CA LEU A 38 -2.61 8.68 11.16
C LEU A 38 -3.19 9.83 10.33
N SER A 39 -4.17 10.57 10.87
CA SER A 39 -4.71 11.76 10.19
C SER A 39 -3.70 12.91 10.06
N SER A 40 -2.70 12.97 10.95
CA SER A 40 -1.59 13.90 10.83
C SER A 40 -0.55 13.48 9.78
N LEU A 41 -0.56 12.22 9.38
CA LEU A 41 0.43 11.61 8.50
C LEU A 41 -0.10 11.44 7.07
N PHE A 42 -1.32 10.91 6.91
CA PHE A 42 -1.85 10.58 5.60
C PHE A 42 -2.47 11.79 4.91
N LYS A 43 -2.42 11.77 3.58
CA LYS A 43 -3.05 12.80 2.75
C LYS A 43 -4.57 12.81 2.90
N ASN A 44 -5.18 11.63 3.04
CA ASN A 44 -6.61 11.46 3.28
C ASN A 44 -6.87 10.16 4.05
N LEU A 45 -7.77 10.24 5.01
CA LEU A 45 -8.22 9.14 5.82
C LEU A 45 -9.75 9.02 5.65
N GLY A 46 -10.19 7.93 5.01
CA GLY A 46 -11.62 7.68 4.82
C GLY A 46 -12.35 7.33 6.12
N ASP A 47 -13.68 7.36 6.10
CA ASP A 47 -14.52 6.95 7.22
C ASP A 47 -14.50 5.42 7.38
N ASN A 48 -14.66 4.94 8.62
CA ASN A 48 -14.68 3.51 8.96
C ASN A 48 -13.45 2.74 8.44
N LEU A 49 -12.31 3.40 8.38
CA LEU A 49 -11.04 2.77 8.05
C LEU A 49 -10.52 2.02 9.28
N TYR A 50 -10.00 0.81 9.06
CA TYR A 50 -9.39 0.02 10.11
C TYR A 50 -7.97 -0.39 9.69
N ILE A 51 -6.98 -0.01 10.49
CA ILE A 51 -5.57 -0.34 10.24
C ILE A 51 -5.02 -1.07 11.46
N GLU A 52 -4.59 -2.30 11.26
CA GLU A 52 -3.99 -3.15 12.28
C GLU A 52 -2.56 -2.73 12.61
N SER A 53 -2.05 -3.26 13.72
CA SER A 53 -0.70 -2.95 14.21
C SER A 53 0.42 -3.45 13.28
N ASN A 54 1.62 -2.97 13.57
CA ASN A 54 2.83 -3.20 12.80
C ASN A 54 2.72 -2.66 11.36
N PHE A 55 1.93 -1.60 11.20
CA PHE A 55 1.88 -0.83 9.96
C PHE A 55 3.11 0.06 9.83
N TYR A 56 3.69 0.11 8.63
CA TYR A 56 4.79 1.01 8.30
C TYR A 56 4.57 1.67 6.95
N CYS A 57 4.95 2.95 6.85
CA CYS A 57 5.05 3.67 5.59
C CYS A 57 6.35 4.48 5.50
N GLU A 58 6.73 4.85 4.27
CA GLU A 58 7.98 5.59 4.04
C GLU A 58 7.81 7.08 4.35
N LEU A 59 6.81 7.74 3.77
CA LEU A 59 6.54 9.17 3.95
C LEU A 59 5.16 9.42 4.57
N GLY A 60 4.16 8.59 4.28
CA GLY A 60 2.77 8.70 4.69
C GLY A 60 1.98 9.77 3.93
N THR A 61 2.62 10.88 3.59
CA THR A 61 1.98 12.06 2.98
C THR A 61 1.43 11.82 1.57
N ASN A 62 1.78 10.71 0.93
CA ASN A 62 1.29 10.31 -0.39
C ASN A 62 0.19 9.24 -0.33
N ILE A 63 -0.20 8.79 0.86
CA ILE A 63 -1.19 7.74 1.06
C ILE A 63 -2.58 8.35 1.23
N SER A 64 -3.56 7.79 0.52
CA SER A 64 -4.97 8.14 0.67
C SER A 64 -5.81 6.87 0.75
N PHE A 65 -6.71 6.81 1.75
CA PHE A 65 -7.69 5.74 1.90
C PHE A 65 -9.10 6.26 1.64
N GLY A 66 -9.90 5.44 0.98
CA GLY A 66 -11.34 5.57 0.91
C GLY A 66 -12.03 5.00 2.15
N ASN A 67 -13.36 4.98 2.12
CA ASN A 67 -14.21 4.57 3.23
C ASN A 67 -14.31 3.05 3.37
N ASN A 68 -14.60 2.57 4.60
CA ASN A 68 -14.89 1.17 4.91
C ASN A 68 -13.78 0.19 4.48
N SER A 69 -12.54 0.61 4.51
CA SER A 69 -11.40 -0.21 4.09
C SER A 69 -10.64 -0.78 5.27
N PHE A 70 -10.04 -1.95 5.05
CA PHE A 70 -9.32 -2.69 6.08
C PHE A 70 -7.88 -2.99 5.64
N LEU A 71 -6.92 -2.60 6.46
CA LEU A 71 -5.51 -2.94 6.31
C LEU A 71 -5.06 -3.80 7.49
N ASN A 72 -4.75 -5.05 7.21
CA ASN A 72 -4.35 -6.02 8.23
C ASN A 72 -2.90 -5.81 8.69
N HIS A 73 -2.49 -6.50 9.73
CA HIS A 73 -1.21 -6.34 10.41
C HIS A 73 0.01 -6.59 9.50
N ASP A 74 1.13 -5.98 9.87
CA ASP A 74 2.44 -6.10 9.20
C ASP A 74 2.45 -5.57 7.75
N ALA A 75 1.52 -4.69 7.38
CA ALA A 75 1.52 -4.09 6.05
C ALA A 75 2.58 -2.99 5.92
N THR A 76 3.21 -2.91 4.74
CA THR A 76 4.23 -1.89 4.44
C THR A 76 3.89 -1.14 3.16
N ILE A 77 3.88 0.20 3.22
CA ILE A 77 3.64 1.06 2.06
C ILE A 77 4.84 1.99 1.85
N VAL A 78 5.57 1.81 0.75
CA VAL A 78 6.68 2.70 0.35
C VAL A 78 6.14 3.72 -0.64
N ASP A 79 5.80 4.90 -0.15
CA ASP A 79 4.99 5.91 -0.82
C ASP A 79 5.78 7.13 -1.33
N TYR A 80 6.82 6.92 -2.14
CA TYR A 80 7.50 8.04 -2.83
C TYR A 80 6.67 8.65 -3.95
N ALA A 81 5.64 7.96 -4.42
CA ALA A 81 4.59 8.46 -5.32
C ALA A 81 3.21 8.18 -4.71
N PRO A 82 2.13 8.81 -5.24
CA PRO A 82 0.79 8.61 -4.70
C PRO A 82 0.37 7.14 -4.63
N VAL A 83 -0.16 6.72 -3.48
CA VAL A 83 -0.84 5.45 -3.25
C VAL A 83 -2.30 5.78 -2.91
N LYS A 84 -3.20 5.41 -3.82
CA LYS A 84 -4.63 5.58 -3.63
C LYS A 84 -5.27 4.22 -3.36
N ILE A 85 -5.95 4.10 -2.24
CA ILE A 85 -6.71 2.92 -1.85
C ILE A 85 -8.17 3.34 -1.79
N GLY A 86 -9.02 2.68 -2.57
CA GLY A 86 -10.44 2.99 -2.74
C GLY A 86 -11.30 2.63 -1.54
N ASN A 87 -12.62 2.60 -1.77
CA ASN A 87 -13.61 2.22 -0.77
C ASN A 87 -13.78 0.70 -0.70
N ASN A 88 -14.14 0.19 0.49
CA ASN A 88 -14.42 -1.24 0.70
C ASN A 88 -13.25 -2.16 0.27
N VAL A 89 -12.02 -1.70 0.41
CA VAL A 89 -10.81 -2.47 0.08
C VAL A 89 -10.38 -3.28 1.29
N ASN A 90 -10.07 -4.57 1.07
CA ASN A 90 -9.56 -5.45 2.11
C ASN A 90 -8.13 -5.87 1.77
N ILE A 91 -7.18 -5.51 2.63
CA ILE A 91 -5.76 -5.84 2.47
C ILE A 91 -5.36 -6.78 3.60
N ALA A 92 -4.98 -7.99 3.25
CA ALA A 92 -4.61 -9.06 4.19
C ALA A 92 -3.21 -8.83 4.81
N PRO A 93 -2.77 -9.67 5.78
CA PRO A 93 -1.51 -9.47 6.47
C PRO A 93 -0.28 -9.48 5.56
N LYS A 94 0.72 -8.70 5.93
CA LYS A 94 2.06 -8.68 5.32
C LYS A 94 2.07 -8.32 3.83
N VAL A 95 1.10 -7.53 3.40
CA VAL A 95 1.08 -6.99 2.03
C VAL A 95 2.08 -5.85 1.91
N GLY A 96 2.84 -5.85 0.81
CA GLY A 96 3.76 -4.79 0.43
C GLY A 96 3.23 -3.98 -0.75
N ILE A 97 3.23 -2.65 -0.64
CA ILE A 97 2.84 -1.71 -1.70
C ILE A 97 4.01 -0.78 -1.95
N TYR A 98 4.68 -0.92 -3.09
CA TYR A 98 5.96 -0.27 -3.33
C TYR A 98 5.93 0.60 -4.58
N THR A 99 5.96 1.91 -4.41
CA THR A 99 5.96 2.87 -5.54
C THR A 99 7.35 3.07 -6.15
N THR A 100 8.40 2.53 -5.53
CA THR A 100 9.80 2.75 -5.91
C THR A 100 10.23 1.93 -7.10
N ILE A 101 11.07 2.54 -7.95
CA ILE A 101 11.73 1.92 -9.09
C ILE A 101 13.23 2.28 -8.99
N TYR A 102 14.06 1.27 -8.79
CA TYR A 102 15.50 1.45 -8.75
C TYR A 102 16.08 1.45 -10.18
N PRO A 103 17.06 2.32 -10.48
CA PRO A 103 17.70 2.34 -11.80
C PRO A 103 18.55 1.08 -12.03
N ASP A 104 18.66 0.65 -13.30
CA ASP A 104 19.52 -0.47 -13.68
C ASP A 104 21.01 -0.15 -13.48
N ASP A 105 21.39 1.13 -13.64
CA ASP A 105 22.76 1.58 -13.43
C ASP A 105 23.16 1.50 -11.93
N PRO A 106 24.13 0.65 -11.56
CA PRO A 106 24.58 0.51 -10.18
C PRO A 106 25.24 1.78 -9.63
N LYS A 107 25.76 2.66 -10.48
CA LYS A 107 26.34 3.94 -10.04
C LYS A 107 25.25 4.87 -9.50
N LEU A 108 24.10 4.92 -10.18
CA LEU A 108 22.95 5.70 -9.73
C LEU A 108 22.36 5.13 -8.44
N ARG A 109 22.28 3.78 -8.30
CA ARG A 109 21.84 3.15 -7.04
C ARG A 109 22.79 3.50 -5.87
N LYS A 110 24.11 3.47 -6.11
CA LYS A 110 25.12 3.86 -5.11
C LYS A 110 24.97 5.31 -4.67
N GLN A 111 24.50 6.18 -5.56
CA GLN A 111 24.22 7.59 -5.28
C GLN A 111 22.81 7.83 -4.75
N HIS A 112 22.05 6.77 -4.40
CA HIS A 112 20.70 6.81 -3.88
C HIS A 112 19.65 7.43 -4.80
N TYR A 113 19.87 7.39 -6.11
CA TYR A 113 18.86 7.78 -7.09
C TYR A 113 17.83 6.67 -7.28
N LEU A 114 16.58 7.08 -7.36
CA LEU A 114 15.45 6.22 -7.72
C LEU A 114 14.37 7.02 -8.45
N SER A 115 13.43 6.33 -9.05
CA SER A 115 12.17 6.88 -9.53
C SER A 115 11.01 6.27 -8.75
N ALA A 116 9.82 6.81 -8.93
CA ALA A 116 8.61 6.27 -8.35
C ALA A 116 7.44 6.43 -9.32
N ALA A 117 6.49 5.50 -9.28
CA ALA A 117 5.26 5.58 -10.04
C ALA A 117 4.06 5.33 -9.13
N PRO A 118 2.91 6.02 -9.37
CA PRO A 118 1.75 5.91 -8.50
C PRO A 118 1.12 4.53 -8.55
N ILE A 119 0.50 4.12 -7.43
CA ILE A 119 -0.28 2.89 -7.33
C ILE A 119 -1.74 3.26 -7.05
N ASN A 120 -2.66 2.61 -7.76
CA ASN A 120 -4.08 2.78 -7.58
C ASN A 120 -4.75 1.43 -7.30
N ILE A 121 -5.36 1.29 -6.13
CA ILE A 121 -6.17 0.14 -5.74
C ILE A 121 -7.62 0.62 -5.71
N GLU A 122 -8.42 0.15 -6.68
CA GLU A 122 -9.78 0.62 -6.85
C GLU A 122 -10.75 0.01 -5.84
N ASP A 123 -12.01 0.46 -5.85
CA ASP A 123 -13.03 0.04 -4.88
C ASP A 123 -13.28 -1.46 -4.89
N GLY A 124 -13.56 -2.02 -3.71
CA GLY A 124 -13.96 -3.42 -3.54
C GLY A 124 -12.85 -4.45 -3.81
N VAL A 125 -11.60 -4.02 -3.93
CA VAL A 125 -10.46 -4.92 -4.16
C VAL A 125 -10.15 -5.71 -2.89
N TRP A 126 -9.84 -7.00 -3.06
CA TRP A 126 -9.27 -7.84 -2.01
C TRP A 126 -7.84 -8.27 -2.38
N ILE A 127 -6.89 -7.96 -1.49
CA ILE A 127 -5.48 -8.34 -1.66
C ILE A 127 -5.13 -9.39 -0.61
N GLY A 128 -4.78 -10.59 -1.07
CA GLY A 128 -4.36 -11.72 -0.25
C GLY A 128 -3.02 -11.50 0.45
N GLY A 129 -2.82 -12.20 1.57
CA GLY A 129 -1.62 -12.01 2.41
C GLY A 129 -0.31 -12.26 1.67
N HIS A 130 0.74 -11.55 2.09
CA HIS A 130 2.07 -11.59 1.47
C HIS A 130 2.11 -11.17 -0.01
N ALA A 131 1.05 -10.60 -0.57
CA ALA A 131 1.11 -10.08 -1.93
C ALA A 131 1.95 -8.81 -2.00
N VAL A 132 2.55 -8.56 -3.16
CA VAL A 132 3.32 -7.36 -3.47
C VAL A 132 2.67 -6.63 -4.63
N ILE A 133 2.42 -5.33 -4.47
CA ILE A 133 1.95 -4.45 -5.54
C ILE A 133 3.11 -3.53 -5.95
N SER A 134 3.53 -3.65 -7.19
CA SER A 134 4.67 -2.92 -7.74
C SER A 134 4.29 -1.53 -8.25
N ALA A 135 5.30 -0.68 -8.40
CA ALA A 135 5.19 0.69 -8.88
C ALA A 135 4.43 0.80 -10.23
N GLY A 136 3.55 1.78 -10.33
CA GLY A 136 2.80 2.07 -11.54
C GLY A 136 1.54 1.22 -11.75
N VAL A 137 1.25 0.27 -10.86
CA VAL A 137 0.14 -0.68 -11.02
C VAL A 137 -1.19 -0.05 -10.62
N THR A 138 -2.21 -0.33 -11.43
CA THR A 138 -3.63 -0.19 -11.06
C THR A 138 -4.25 -1.57 -10.88
N VAL A 139 -4.83 -1.81 -9.69
CA VAL A 139 -5.68 -2.99 -9.44
C VAL A 139 -7.13 -2.56 -9.60
N GLY A 140 -7.76 -3.05 -10.66
CA GLY A 140 -9.12 -2.65 -11.04
C GLY A 140 -10.19 -3.12 -10.06
N LYS A 141 -11.30 -2.39 -10.04
CA LYS A 141 -12.45 -2.54 -9.14
C LYS A 141 -12.89 -4.00 -8.96
N ASN A 142 -13.25 -4.37 -7.72
CA ASN A 142 -13.75 -5.69 -7.31
C ASN A 142 -12.80 -6.86 -7.64
N SER A 143 -11.53 -6.60 -7.96
CA SER A 143 -10.59 -7.67 -8.27
C SER A 143 -10.02 -8.31 -7.01
N ILE A 144 -9.55 -9.54 -7.15
CA ILE A 144 -8.92 -10.32 -6.10
C ILE A 144 -7.49 -10.63 -6.51
N ILE A 145 -6.55 -10.30 -5.63
CA ILE A 145 -5.14 -10.69 -5.74
C ILE A 145 -4.91 -11.86 -4.79
N GLY A 146 -4.48 -12.99 -5.31
CA GLY A 146 -4.20 -14.18 -4.48
C GLY A 146 -3.01 -13.97 -3.57
N ALA A 147 -2.98 -14.71 -2.46
CA ALA A 147 -1.88 -14.63 -1.49
C ALA A 147 -0.52 -14.96 -2.13
N GLY A 148 0.56 -14.28 -1.70
CA GLY A 148 1.90 -14.46 -2.22
C GLY A 148 2.13 -13.98 -3.65
N SER A 149 1.17 -13.31 -4.26
CA SER A 149 1.29 -12.82 -5.64
C SER A 149 2.16 -11.57 -5.74
N VAL A 150 2.88 -11.42 -6.87
CA VAL A 150 3.64 -10.21 -7.19
C VAL A 150 3.02 -9.55 -8.42
N VAL A 151 2.31 -8.43 -8.20
CA VAL A 151 1.59 -7.70 -9.25
C VAL A 151 2.51 -6.67 -9.87
N THR A 152 2.92 -6.91 -11.11
CA THR A 152 3.84 -6.04 -11.88
C THR A 152 3.17 -5.33 -13.05
N GLU A 153 1.92 -5.67 -13.35
CA GLU A 153 1.11 -5.12 -14.44
C GLU A 153 -0.30 -4.81 -13.94
N ASN A 154 -1.02 -3.92 -14.64
CA ASN A 154 -2.38 -3.58 -14.29
C ASN A 154 -3.30 -4.82 -14.31
N ILE A 155 -4.15 -4.92 -13.31
CA ILE A 155 -5.18 -5.96 -13.22
C ILE A 155 -6.52 -5.35 -13.61
N PRO A 156 -7.20 -5.90 -14.63
CA PRO A 156 -8.52 -5.41 -15.04
C PRO A 156 -9.56 -5.62 -13.93
N ALA A 157 -10.58 -4.77 -13.89
CA ALA A 157 -11.69 -4.91 -12.96
C ALA A 157 -12.35 -6.30 -13.04
N ASN A 158 -12.96 -6.73 -11.92
CA ASN A 158 -13.68 -7.98 -11.79
C ASN A 158 -12.85 -9.21 -12.21
N SER A 159 -11.62 -9.28 -11.75
CA SER A 159 -10.67 -10.34 -12.11
C SER A 159 -10.03 -10.97 -10.88
N VAL A 160 -9.69 -12.24 -10.98
CA VAL A 160 -8.81 -12.92 -10.03
C VAL A 160 -7.44 -13.08 -10.66
N ALA A 161 -6.40 -12.55 -10.00
CA ALA A 161 -5.01 -12.64 -10.44
C ALA A 161 -4.15 -13.30 -9.35
N VAL A 162 -3.26 -14.21 -9.76
CA VAL A 162 -2.39 -14.95 -8.85
C VAL A 162 -1.00 -15.18 -9.45
N GLY A 163 -0.02 -15.43 -8.62
CA GLY A 163 1.31 -15.88 -9.03
C GLY A 163 2.40 -14.81 -8.97
N ASN A 164 3.61 -15.19 -9.35
CA ASN A 164 4.77 -14.31 -9.48
C ASN A 164 5.47 -14.55 -10.83
N PRO A 165 5.32 -13.65 -11.81
CA PRO A 165 4.46 -12.47 -11.77
C PRO A 165 2.97 -12.86 -11.79
N ALA A 166 2.10 -12.03 -11.21
CA ALA A 166 0.66 -12.28 -11.17
C ALA A 166 0.04 -12.23 -12.56
N ARG A 167 -0.85 -13.22 -12.83
CA ARG A 167 -1.62 -13.28 -14.08
C ARG A 167 -3.09 -13.48 -13.77
N VAL A 168 -3.96 -12.88 -14.58
CA VAL A 168 -5.41 -13.09 -14.48
C VAL A 168 -5.72 -14.55 -14.85
N ILE A 169 -6.34 -15.27 -13.91
CA ILE A 169 -6.72 -16.68 -14.08
C ILE A 169 -8.22 -16.85 -14.36
N ARG A 170 -9.04 -15.89 -13.97
CA ARG A 170 -10.48 -15.88 -14.26
C ARG A 170 -11.10 -14.51 -14.06
N LYS A 171 -12.28 -14.31 -14.63
CA LYS A 171 -13.19 -13.19 -14.32
C LYS A 171 -14.05 -13.53 -13.11
N ILE A 172 -14.47 -12.49 -12.38
CA ILE A 172 -15.46 -12.59 -11.31
C ILE A 172 -16.83 -12.35 -11.94
N ASN A 173 -17.75 -13.27 -11.75
CA ASN A 173 -19.15 -13.08 -12.13
C ASN A 173 -19.86 -12.39 -10.96
N ILE A 174 -20.28 -11.14 -11.15
CA ILE A 174 -20.88 -10.32 -10.08
C ILE A 174 -22.31 -10.79 -9.74
N ASP A 175 -22.92 -11.58 -10.62
CA ASP A 175 -24.28 -12.13 -10.46
C ASP A 175 -24.30 -13.44 -9.64
N ASP A 176 -23.15 -14.00 -9.30
CA ASP A 176 -23.06 -15.18 -8.43
C ASP A 176 -23.53 -14.81 -7.02
N LYS A 177 -24.78 -15.17 -6.72
CA LYS A 177 -25.30 -15.11 -5.35
C LYS A 177 -24.63 -16.21 -4.52
N PRO A 178 -24.36 -15.96 -3.20
CA PRO A 178 -23.85 -16.99 -2.32
C PRO A 178 -24.85 -18.15 -2.14
#